data_353f8369d5580daa10d3884cb127fa20
#
_entry.id   353f8369d5580daa10d3884cb127fa20
#
_cell.length_a   1.000
_cell.length_b   1.000
_cell.length_c   1.000
_cell.angle_alpha   90.00
_cell.angle_beta   90.00
_cell.angle_gamma   90.00
#
_symmetry.space_group_name_H-M   'P 1'
#
loop_
_entity.id
_entity.type
_entity.pdbx_description
1 polymer ?
#
loop_
_entity_poly.entity_id
_entity_poly.type
_entity_poly.pdbx_seq_one_letter_code
_entity_poly.pdbx_strand_id
1 'polypeptide(L)'
;MIYGILALGVYITYKILDFPDLTVDGSFPFGAAITVRLINGFGVPAILTLPIAFLGGALVGICTGLIHVKLKVRDLLSGIIMMTGLYTINLWVAGSGYVAIFDKDNIFNNSFVNSITPGFLVNFKNVIIIFLITMVAKYLLDWYMSTKSGFLLRAVGDNDTIVTSLGVDKGLVKIVGLSIANGLVSLSGCIYAQQQRSFEISIGTGAVVIGLASVIIGTSLFKKVTFFRVTSSVVVGSILYKACVAVAMFAGISPNAIKLITAVLFLIILVISMDRKKVKAC
;
A
#
# COMPACT_ATOMS: atom_id res chain seq x y z
N MET A 1 9.27 -0.05 6.16
CA MET A 1 8.66 1.28 5.98
C MET A 1 7.95 1.42 4.63
N ILE A 2 8.49 0.98 3.49
CA ILE A 2 7.78 1.00 2.18
C ILE A 2 6.41 0.32 2.30
N TYR A 3 6.36 -0.86 2.89
CA TYR A 3 5.10 -1.56 3.17
C TYR A 3 4.18 -0.82 4.16
N GLY A 4 4.68 0.23 4.84
CA GLY A 4 3.85 1.12 5.64
C GLY A 4 2.92 1.96 4.77
N ILE A 5 3.40 2.45 3.62
CA ILE A 5 2.58 3.20 2.66
C ILE A 5 1.53 2.27 2.03
N LEU A 6 1.92 1.04 1.66
CA LEU A 6 0.99 0.01 1.18
C LEU A 6 -0.09 -0.28 2.25
N ALA A 7 0.33 -0.48 3.51
CA ALA A 7 -0.60 -0.74 4.61
C ALA A 7 -1.56 0.44 4.87
N LEU A 8 -1.14 1.70 4.64
CA LEU A 8 -2.04 2.85 4.69
C LEU A 8 -3.12 2.79 3.60
N GLY A 9 -2.77 2.35 2.38
CA GLY A 9 -3.75 2.11 1.32
C GLY A 9 -4.75 1.01 1.71
N VAL A 10 -4.25 -0.15 2.16
CA VAL A 10 -5.09 -1.27 2.63
C VAL A 10 -5.92 -0.88 3.86
N TYR A 11 -5.43 0.00 4.72
CA TYR A 11 -6.18 0.53 5.86
C TYR A 11 -7.45 1.29 5.40
N ILE A 12 -7.36 2.06 4.32
CA ILE A 12 -8.52 2.77 3.77
C ILE A 12 -9.55 1.79 3.26
N THR A 13 -9.16 0.81 2.45
CA THR A 13 -10.11 -0.13 1.85
C THR A 13 -10.69 -1.07 2.89
N TYR A 14 -9.86 -1.74 3.68
CA TYR A 14 -10.30 -2.78 4.60
C TYR A 14 -10.95 -2.25 5.88
N LYS A 15 -10.38 -1.17 6.48
CA LYS A 15 -10.84 -0.71 7.81
C LYS A 15 -11.80 0.46 7.75
N ILE A 16 -11.64 1.35 6.76
CA ILE A 16 -12.49 2.55 6.64
C ILE A 16 -13.70 2.26 5.75
N LEU A 17 -13.49 1.65 4.57
CA LEU A 17 -14.56 1.39 3.60
C LEU A 17 -15.27 0.05 3.80
N ASP A 18 -14.71 -0.84 4.61
CA ASP A 18 -15.15 -2.26 4.74
C ASP A 18 -15.25 -2.96 3.38
N PHE A 19 -14.27 -2.69 2.51
CA PHE A 19 -14.18 -3.17 1.13
C PHE A 19 -12.95 -4.05 0.96
N PRO A 20 -13.08 -5.39 0.80
CA PRO A 20 -11.96 -6.28 0.57
C PRO A 20 -11.42 -6.11 -0.86
N ASP A 21 -10.44 -5.23 -1.01
CA ASP A 21 -9.86 -4.86 -2.31
C ASP A 21 -8.64 -5.72 -2.66
N LEU A 22 -8.81 -6.64 -3.60
CA LEU A 22 -7.72 -7.44 -4.16
C LEU A 22 -6.95 -6.73 -5.29
N THR A 23 -7.41 -5.55 -5.75
CA THR A 23 -6.71 -4.76 -6.76
C THR A 23 -5.32 -4.37 -6.30
N VAL A 24 -5.08 -4.30 -4.99
CA VAL A 24 -3.79 -4.01 -4.35
C VAL A 24 -2.65 -4.87 -4.90
N ASP A 25 -2.88 -6.18 -5.11
CA ASP A 25 -1.90 -7.11 -5.68
C ASP A 25 -1.52 -6.76 -7.13
N GLY A 26 -2.40 -6.06 -7.86
CA GLY A 26 -2.13 -5.54 -9.19
C GLY A 26 -1.58 -4.12 -9.19
N SER A 27 -2.07 -3.25 -8.27
CA SER A 27 -1.67 -1.83 -8.19
C SER A 27 -0.25 -1.64 -7.68
N PHE A 28 0.24 -2.53 -6.82
CA PHE A 28 1.60 -2.48 -6.31
C PHE A 28 2.63 -2.69 -7.43
N PRO A 29 2.58 -3.78 -8.23
CA PRO A 29 3.47 -3.91 -9.37
C PRO A 29 3.19 -2.88 -10.48
N PHE A 30 1.98 -2.32 -10.58
CA PHE A 30 1.70 -1.25 -11.53
C PHE A 30 2.52 0.00 -11.26
N GLY A 31 2.63 0.43 -10.01
CA GLY A 31 3.51 1.53 -9.63
C GLY A 31 4.97 1.26 -9.94
N ALA A 32 5.43 0.03 -9.74
CA ALA A 32 6.76 -0.41 -10.11
C ALA A 32 6.98 -0.39 -11.63
N ALA A 33 6.01 -0.87 -12.42
CA ALA A 33 6.05 -0.91 -13.89
C ALA A 33 6.12 0.51 -14.49
N ILE A 34 5.27 1.44 -14.01
CA ILE A 34 5.31 2.85 -14.41
C ILE A 34 6.70 3.44 -14.14
N THR A 35 7.24 3.20 -12.96
CA THR A 35 8.54 3.74 -12.54
C THR A 35 9.65 3.30 -13.47
N VAL A 36 9.73 1.99 -13.74
CA VAL A 36 10.75 1.41 -14.61
C VAL A 36 10.61 1.96 -16.04
N ARG A 37 9.38 2.06 -16.54
CA ARG A 37 9.13 2.62 -17.89
C ARG A 37 9.54 4.08 -18.01
N LEU A 38 9.24 4.89 -16.99
CA LEU A 38 9.59 6.31 -16.98
C LEU A 38 11.09 6.54 -16.89
N ILE A 39 11.78 5.79 -16.03
CA ILE A 39 13.23 5.93 -15.84
C ILE A 39 14.00 5.40 -17.06
N ASN A 40 13.70 4.19 -17.53
CA ASN A 40 14.43 3.57 -18.63
C ASN A 40 14.03 4.12 -20.02
N GLY A 41 12.71 4.32 -20.24
CA GLY A 41 12.21 4.71 -21.55
C GLY A 41 12.24 6.20 -21.82
N PHE A 42 11.91 7.02 -20.82
CA PHE A 42 11.77 8.47 -20.99
C PHE A 42 12.83 9.30 -20.26
N GLY A 43 13.71 8.67 -19.47
CA GLY A 43 14.74 9.39 -18.73
C GLY A 43 14.17 10.38 -17.70
N VAL A 44 12.96 10.17 -17.21
CA VAL A 44 12.29 11.06 -16.26
C VAL A 44 13.04 11.01 -14.93
N PRO A 45 13.27 12.18 -14.27
CA PRO A 45 13.87 12.22 -12.94
C PRO A 45 13.12 11.33 -11.95
N ALA A 46 13.85 10.53 -11.18
CA ALA A 46 13.29 9.51 -10.29
C ALA A 46 12.26 10.06 -9.29
N ILE A 47 12.40 11.31 -8.85
CA ILE A 47 11.48 11.96 -7.92
C ILE A 47 10.10 12.24 -8.55
N LEU A 48 10.05 12.53 -9.86
CA LEU A 48 8.79 12.78 -10.57
C LEU A 48 7.99 11.50 -10.81
N THR A 49 8.61 10.35 -10.71
CA THR A 49 7.89 9.06 -10.82
C THR A 49 6.94 8.83 -9.66
N LEU A 50 7.19 9.43 -8.48
CA LEU A 50 6.33 9.29 -7.29
C LEU A 50 4.90 9.81 -7.54
N PRO A 51 4.70 11.09 -7.91
CA PRO A 51 3.35 11.59 -8.19
C PRO A 51 2.70 10.91 -9.40
N ILE A 52 3.48 10.54 -10.42
CA ILE A 52 2.94 9.86 -11.60
C ILE A 52 2.44 8.45 -11.22
N ALA A 53 3.21 7.70 -10.44
CA ALA A 53 2.79 6.39 -9.94
C ALA A 53 1.56 6.49 -9.03
N PHE A 54 1.49 7.50 -8.16
CA PHE A 54 0.30 7.75 -7.34
C PHE A 54 -0.94 8.01 -8.21
N LEU A 55 -0.85 8.88 -9.20
CA LEU A 55 -1.95 9.18 -10.11
C LEU A 55 -2.35 7.96 -10.94
N GLY A 56 -1.37 7.18 -11.43
CA GLY A 56 -1.64 5.93 -12.13
C GLY A 56 -2.42 4.94 -11.26
N GLY A 57 -1.99 4.73 -10.01
CA GLY A 57 -2.71 3.89 -9.05
C GLY A 57 -4.09 4.44 -8.68
N ALA A 58 -4.24 5.76 -8.61
CA ALA A 58 -5.52 6.41 -8.38
C ALA A 58 -6.51 6.13 -9.53
N LEU A 59 -6.05 6.16 -10.77
CA LEU A 59 -6.87 5.78 -11.93
C LEU A 59 -7.30 4.30 -11.86
N VAL A 60 -6.42 3.41 -11.46
CA VAL A 60 -6.75 2.00 -11.22
C VAL A 60 -7.86 1.88 -10.16
N GLY A 61 -7.73 2.58 -9.03
CA GLY A 61 -8.75 2.60 -7.99
C GLY A 61 -10.09 3.16 -8.46
N ILE A 62 -10.09 4.18 -9.33
CA ILE A 62 -11.31 4.70 -9.99
C ILE A 62 -11.96 3.60 -10.86
N CYS A 63 -11.16 2.87 -11.65
CA CYS A 63 -11.69 1.78 -12.48
C CYS A 63 -12.33 0.68 -11.63
N THR A 64 -11.66 0.25 -10.54
CA THR A 64 -12.22 -0.72 -9.59
C THR A 64 -13.53 -0.22 -8.99
N GLY A 65 -13.57 1.04 -8.57
CA GLY A 65 -14.74 1.67 -8.00
C GLY A 65 -15.90 1.81 -9.01
N LEU A 66 -15.60 2.12 -10.26
CA LEU A 66 -16.61 2.19 -11.34
C LEU A 66 -17.21 0.81 -11.62
N ILE A 67 -16.41 -0.25 -11.66
CA ILE A 67 -16.88 -1.62 -11.83
C ILE A 67 -17.83 -1.98 -10.69
N HIS A 68 -17.45 -1.68 -9.43
CA HIS A 68 -18.28 -1.96 -8.27
C HIS A 68 -19.60 -1.14 -8.30
N VAL A 69 -19.49 0.18 -8.45
CA VAL A 69 -20.63 1.10 -8.27
C VAL A 69 -21.56 1.12 -9.49
N LYS A 70 -20.99 1.25 -10.70
CA LYS A 70 -21.80 1.40 -11.93
C LYS A 70 -22.28 0.06 -12.48
N LEU A 71 -21.42 -0.95 -12.48
CA LEU A 71 -21.77 -2.30 -12.96
C LEU A 71 -22.39 -3.17 -11.86
N LYS A 72 -22.46 -2.66 -10.61
CA LYS A 72 -23.03 -3.36 -9.42
C LYS A 72 -22.37 -4.73 -9.17
N VAL A 73 -21.09 -4.86 -9.53
CA VAL A 73 -20.30 -6.06 -9.27
C VAL A 73 -19.95 -6.09 -7.78
N ARG A 74 -19.95 -7.28 -7.17
CA ARG A 74 -19.55 -7.43 -5.76
C ARG A 74 -18.10 -6.99 -5.56
N ASP A 75 -17.81 -6.43 -4.39
CA ASP A 75 -16.53 -5.85 -3.97
C ASP A 75 -15.34 -6.74 -4.34
N LEU A 76 -15.36 -7.99 -3.85
CA LEU A 76 -14.30 -8.96 -4.08
C LEU A 76 -14.10 -9.27 -5.58
N LEU A 77 -15.20 -9.42 -6.33
CA LEU A 77 -15.15 -9.72 -7.76
C LEU A 77 -14.58 -8.55 -8.57
N SER A 78 -14.91 -7.30 -8.22
CA SER A 78 -14.36 -6.12 -8.88
C SER A 78 -12.84 -6.04 -8.71
N GLY A 79 -12.34 -6.37 -7.49
CA GLY A 79 -10.92 -6.45 -7.21
C GLY A 79 -10.20 -7.54 -8.01
N ILE A 80 -10.80 -8.75 -8.10
CA ILE A 80 -10.22 -9.86 -8.88
C ILE A 80 -10.15 -9.52 -10.37
N ILE A 81 -11.20 -8.94 -10.94
CA ILE A 81 -11.23 -8.52 -12.35
C ILE A 81 -10.10 -7.52 -12.63
N MET A 82 -9.98 -6.51 -11.79
CA MET A 82 -8.94 -5.49 -11.95
C MET A 82 -7.54 -6.06 -11.72
N MET A 83 -7.33 -6.89 -10.72
CA MET A 83 -6.04 -7.54 -10.46
C MET A 83 -5.57 -8.37 -11.67
N THR A 84 -6.46 -9.16 -12.26
CA THR A 84 -6.14 -9.98 -13.45
C THR A 84 -5.88 -9.13 -14.69
N GLY A 85 -6.67 -8.09 -14.92
CA GLY A 85 -6.44 -7.14 -16.01
C GLY A 85 -5.12 -6.38 -15.87
N LEU A 86 -4.82 -5.94 -14.64
CA LEU A 86 -3.58 -5.23 -14.33
C LEU A 86 -2.33 -6.08 -14.56
N TYR A 87 -2.41 -7.41 -14.41
CA TYR A 87 -1.27 -8.28 -14.70
C TYR A 87 -0.76 -8.06 -16.14
N THR A 88 -1.67 -8.07 -17.11
CA THR A 88 -1.32 -7.84 -18.52
C THR A 88 -0.89 -6.38 -18.78
N ILE A 89 -1.58 -5.41 -18.18
CA ILE A 89 -1.22 -4.00 -18.31
C ILE A 89 0.18 -3.74 -17.75
N ASN A 90 0.52 -4.35 -16.62
CA ASN A 90 1.85 -4.24 -16.02
C ASN A 90 2.96 -4.78 -16.96
N LEU A 91 2.71 -5.92 -17.62
CA LEU A 91 3.62 -6.45 -18.63
C LEU A 91 3.79 -5.52 -19.83
N TRP A 92 2.70 -4.93 -20.32
CA TRP A 92 2.76 -4.00 -21.45
C TRP A 92 3.48 -2.71 -21.08
N VAL A 93 3.22 -2.15 -19.90
CA VAL A 93 3.87 -0.94 -19.43
C VAL A 93 5.36 -1.16 -19.19
N ALA A 94 5.73 -2.24 -18.51
CA ALA A 94 7.13 -2.55 -18.21
C ALA A 94 7.91 -3.05 -19.47
N GLY A 95 7.20 -3.69 -20.42
CA GLY A 95 7.78 -4.29 -21.62
C GLY A 95 8.27 -5.72 -21.45
N SER A 96 8.46 -6.19 -20.21
CA SER A 96 8.77 -7.59 -19.88
C SER A 96 8.42 -7.91 -18.43
N GLY A 97 8.45 -9.22 -18.07
CA GLY A 97 8.15 -9.68 -16.69
C GLY A 97 9.21 -9.31 -15.66
N TYR A 98 10.43 -9.00 -16.11
CA TYR A 98 11.54 -8.52 -15.30
C TYR A 98 12.30 -7.42 -16.04
N VAL A 99 12.50 -6.27 -15.39
CA VAL A 99 13.26 -5.14 -15.95
C VAL A 99 14.16 -4.54 -14.87
N ALA A 100 15.45 -4.44 -15.15
CA ALA A 100 16.43 -3.85 -14.24
C ALA A 100 16.62 -2.35 -14.51
N ILE A 101 17.00 -1.60 -13.44
CA ILE A 101 17.28 -0.16 -13.47
C ILE A 101 18.68 0.10 -12.86
N PHE A 102 19.67 -0.74 -13.13
CA PHE A 102 20.97 -0.66 -12.44
C PHE A 102 21.78 0.58 -12.78
N ASP A 103 21.71 1.04 -14.03
CA ASP A 103 22.55 2.11 -14.58
C ASP A 103 21.92 3.50 -14.53
N LYS A 104 20.76 3.64 -13.92
CA LYS A 104 20.02 4.91 -13.88
C LYS A 104 19.98 5.51 -12.48
N ASP A 105 19.96 6.83 -12.43
CA ASP A 105 19.74 7.58 -11.19
C ASP A 105 18.38 7.24 -10.61
N ASN A 106 18.35 7.00 -9.30
CA ASN A 106 17.14 6.76 -8.53
C ASN A 106 17.06 7.73 -7.34
N ILE A 107 15.95 7.74 -6.61
CA ILE A 107 15.77 8.64 -5.45
C ILE A 107 16.85 8.41 -4.39
N PHE A 108 17.39 7.19 -4.30
CA PHE A 108 18.39 6.81 -3.29
C PHE A 108 19.83 7.08 -3.73
N ASN A 109 20.08 7.18 -5.04
CA ASN A 109 21.40 7.38 -5.60
C ASN A 109 21.35 8.42 -6.72
N ASN A 110 21.30 9.69 -6.33
CA ASN A 110 21.33 10.85 -7.20
C ASN A 110 22.46 11.78 -6.72
N SER A 111 23.10 12.53 -7.62
CA SER A 111 24.17 13.49 -7.31
C SER A 111 23.80 14.43 -6.17
N PHE A 112 22.56 14.92 -6.15
CA PHE A 112 22.05 15.81 -5.09
C PHE A 112 22.04 15.13 -3.72
N VAL A 113 21.53 13.92 -3.65
CA VAL A 113 21.46 13.16 -2.38
C VAL A 113 22.84 12.75 -1.89
N ASN A 114 23.75 12.40 -2.81
CA ASN A 114 25.12 12.05 -2.46
C ASN A 114 25.92 13.26 -1.95
N SER A 115 25.65 14.47 -2.45
CA SER A 115 26.31 15.70 -1.98
C SER A 115 25.88 16.13 -0.58
N ILE A 116 24.62 15.82 -0.18
CA ILE A 116 24.09 16.23 1.13
C ILE A 116 24.38 15.19 2.22
N THR A 117 24.74 13.94 1.84
CA THR A 117 24.89 12.86 2.82
C THR A 117 26.35 12.78 3.31
N PRO A 118 26.66 13.15 4.58
CA PRO A 118 27.99 12.95 5.16
C PRO A 118 28.32 11.45 5.25
N GLY A 119 29.60 11.08 5.15
CA GLY A 119 30.05 9.68 5.10
C GLY A 119 29.48 8.76 6.18
N PHE A 120 29.21 9.27 7.38
CA PHE A 120 28.60 8.51 8.49
C PHE A 120 27.14 8.09 8.20
N LEU A 121 26.40 8.88 7.42
CA LEU A 121 24.98 8.65 7.14
C LEU A 121 24.74 7.85 5.85
N VAL A 122 25.77 7.50 5.10
CA VAL A 122 25.64 6.76 3.82
C VAL A 122 24.91 5.43 4.03
N ASN A 123 25.19 4.71 5.12
CA ASN A 123 24.54 3.43 5.42
C ASN A 123 23.05 3.56 5.79
N PHE A 124 22.65 4.69 6.36
CA PHE A 124 21.26 4.96 6.76
C PHE A 124 20.47 5.78 5.75
N LYS A 125 21.10 6.26 4.68
CA LYS A 125 20.51 7.13 3.66
C LYS A 125 19.16 6.61 3.15
N ASN A 126 19.11 5.36 2.72
CA ASN A 126 17.90 4.74 2.18
C ASN A 126 16.78 4.70 3.21
N VAL A 127 17.10 4.40 4.46
CA VAL A 127 16.11 4.32 5.56
C VAL A 127 15.53 5.70 5.85
N ILE A 128 16.37 6.74 5.87
CA ILE A 128 15.96 8.13 6.12
C ILE A 128 15.03 8.62 5.00
N ILE A 129 15.39 8.39 3.74
CA ILE A 129 14.57 8.82 2.59
C ILE A 129 13.21 8.11 2.62
N ILE A 130 13.18 6.79 2.81
CA ILE A 130 11.92 6.03 2.89
C ILE A 130 11.08 6.51 4.08
N PHE A 131 11.71 6.79 5.23
CA PHE A 131 11.03 7.31 6.40
C PHE A 131 10.36 8.65 6.11
N LEU A 132 11.08 9.59 5.48
CA LEU A 132 10.54 10.90 5.10
C LEU A 132 9.35 10.77 4.16
N ILE A 133 9.46 9.96 3.10
CA ILE A 133 8.36 9.75 2.14
C ILE A 133 7.15 9.10 2.84
N THR A 134 7.39 8.11 3.71
CA THR A 134 6.32 7.46 4.48
C THR A 134 5.62 8.45 5.42
N MET A 135 6.38 9.34 6.08
CA MET A 135 5.81 10.39 6.92
C MET A 135 5.00 11.39 6.12
N VAL A 136 5.50 11.83 4.97
CA VAL A 136 4.75 12.74 4.07
C VAL A 136 3.44 12.07 3.64
N ALA A 137 3.47 10.83 3.14
CA ALA A 137 2.28 10.11 2.74
C ALA A 137 1.28 9.95 3.90
N LYS A 138 1.77 9.62 5.10
CA LYS A 138 0.96 9.52 6.32
C LYS A 138 0.32 10.86 6.69
N TYR A 139 1.08 11.95 6.69
CA TYR A 139 0.54 13.27 7.05
C TYR A 139 -0.48 13.78 6.02
N LEU A 140 -0.26 13.54 4.73
CA LEU A 140 -1.22 13.84 3.67
C LEU A 140 -2.52 13.04 3.85
N LEU A 141 -2.41 11.77 4.20
CA LEU A 141 -3.57 10.94 4.51
C LEU A 141 -4.31 11.44 5.75
N ASP A 142 -3.60 11.77 6.83
CA ASP A 142 -4.20 12.30 8.05
C ASP A 142 -4.93 13.63 7.80
N TRP A 143 -4.34 14.50 6.98
CA TRP A 143 -4.96 15.75 6.56
C TRP A 143 -6.23 15.47 5.74
N TYR A 144 -6.17 14.57 4.75
CA TYR A 144 -7.33 14.17 3.97
C TYR A 144 -8.45 13.63 4.87
N MET A 145 -8.12 12.76 5.81
CA MET A 145 -9.08 12.18 6.76
C MET A 145 -9.73 13.21 7.70
N SER A 146 -9.15 14.40 7.85
CA SER A 146 -9.73 15.51 8.61
C SER A 146 -10.63 16.42 7.74
N THR A 147 -10.72 16.20 6.43
CA THR A 147 -11.60 16.94 5.53
C THR A 147 -13.03 16.37 5.54
N LYS A 148 -13.99 17.14 5.01
CA LYS A 148 -15.39 16.69 4.84
C LYS A 148 -15.48 15.38 4.05
N SER A 149 -14.66 15.20 3.01
CA SER A 149 -14.60 13.97 2.22
C SER A 149 -14.11 12.79 3.04
N GLY A 150 -13.10 12.97 3.90
CA GLY A 150 -12.61 11.93 4.80
C GLY A 150 -13.64 11.51 5.86
N PHE A 151 -14.44 12.45 6.37
CA PHE A 151 -15.56 12.12 7.26
C PHE A 151 -16.64 11.30 6.55
N LEU A 152 -17.02 11.70 5.33
CA LEU A 152 -17.97 10.93 4.51
C LEU A 152 -17.47 9.52 4.21
N LEU A 153 -16.17 9.37 3.95
CA LEU A 153 -15.55 8.07 3.70
C LEU A 153 -15.71 7.12 4.89
N ARG A 154 -15.49 7.60 6.11
CA ARG A 154 -15.71 6.82 7.35
C ARG A 154 -17.20 6.50 7.56
N ALA A 155 -18.07 7.48 7.32
CA ALA A 155 -19.50 7.31 7.46
C ALA A 155 -20.07 6.24 6.52
N VAL A 156 -19.56 6.16 5.26
CA VAL A 156 -19.97 5.13 4.28
C VAL A 156 -19.56 3.74 4.75
N GLY A 157 -18.36 3.58 5.34
CA GLY A 157 -17.89 2.30 5.83
C GLY A 157 -18.62 1.83 7.10
N ASP A 158 -18.99 2.77 7.98
CA ASP A 158 -19.72 2.42 9.21
C ASP A 158 -21.21 2.15 8.92
N ASN A 159 -21.86 2.99 8.12
CA ASN A 159 -23.26 2.81 7.72
C ASN A 159 -23.60 3.64 6.48
N ASP A 160 -23.73 2.97 5.33
CA ASP A 160 -23.95 3.61 4.04
C ASP A 160 -25.36 4.27 3.92
N THR A 161 -26.34 3.87 4.75
CA THR A 161 -27.67 4.48 4.76
C THR A 161 -27.67 5.90 5.35
N ILE A 162 -26.78 6.16 6.31
CA ILE A 162 -26.64 7.51 6.89
C ILE A 162 -26.17 8.50 5.82
N VAL A 163 -25.21 8.09 4.96
CA VAL A 163 -24.68 8.98 3.93
C VAL A 163 -25.71 9.27 2.84
N THR A 164 -26.52 8.29 2.47
CA THR A 164 -27.62 8.49 1.51
C THR A 164 -28.72 9.40 2.07
N SER A 165 -29.02 9.35 3.38
CA SER A 165 -29.98 10.26 4.01
C SER A 165 -29.48 11.71 4.06
N LEU A 166 -28.17 11.94 3.99
CA LEU A 166 -27.56 13.26 3.86
C LEU A 166 -27.56 13.79 2.40
N GLY A 167 -28.14 13.05 1.45
CA GLY A 167 -28.20 13.43 0.04
C GLY A 167 -26.86 13.25 -0.71
N VAL A 168 -25.88 12.54 -0.13
CA VAL A 168 -24.59 12.29 -0.76
C VAL A 168 -24.59 10.92 -1.45
N ASP A 169 -24.06 10.87 -2.68
CA ASP A 169 -23.89 9.61 -3.40
C ASP A 169 -22.79 8.77 -2.80
N LYS A 170 -23.17 7.69 -2.08
CA LYS A 170 -22.27 6.72 -1.50
C LYS A 170 -21.31 6.09 -2.50
N GLY A 171 -21.74 5.94 -3.75
CA GLY A 171 -20.93 5.37 -4.82
C GLY A 171 -19.72 6.24 -5.14
N LEU A 172 -19.92 7.55 -5.27
CA LEU A 172 -18.83 8.50 -5.50
C LEU A 172 -17.83 8.50 -4.35
N VAL A 173 -18.30 8.43 -3.11
CA VAL A 173 -17.43 8.37 -1.93
C VAL A 173 -16.57 7.10 -1.94
N LYS A 174 -17.16 5.94 -2.28
CA LYS A 174 -16.40 4.67 -2.42
C LYS A 174 -15.34 4.76 -3.52
N ILE A 175 -15.67 5.32 -4.68
CA ILE A 175 -14.72 5.51 -5.80
C ILE A 175 -13.53 6.37 -5.36
N VAL A 176 -13.77 7.48 -4.67
CA VAL A 176 -12.70 8.36 -4.17
C VAL A 176 -11.81 7.63 -3.16
N GLY A 177 -12.39 6.87 -2.24
CA GLY A 177 -11.63 6.10 -1.27
C GLY A 177 -10.76 5.03 -1.92
N LEU A 178 -11.28 4.27 -2.88
CA LEU A 178 -10.53 3.28 -3.65
C LEU A 178 -9.42 3.93 -4.49
N SER A 179 -9.68 5.11 -5.04
CA SER A 179 -8.70 5.90 -5.79
C SER A 179 -7.48 6.26 -4.93
N ILE A 180 -7.71 6.84 -3.76
CA ILE A 180 -6.63 7.23 -2.84
C ILE A 180 -5.89 5.99 -2.32
N ALA A 181 -6.60 4.93 -1.99
CA ALA A 181 -6.02 3.69 -1.49
C ALA A 181 -5.07 3.05 -2.51
N ASN A 182 -5.53 2.85 -3.74
CA ASN A 182 -4.71 2.27 -4.82
C ASN A 182 -3.60 3.22 -5.28
N GLY A 183 -3.80 4.55 -5.17
CA GLY A 183 -2.75 5.54 -5.36
C GLY A 183 -1.59 5.36 -4.37
N LEU A 184 -1.87 5.19 -3.07
CA LEU A 184 -0.86 4.91 -2.04
C LEU A 184 -0.16 3.56 -2.26
N VAL A 185 -0.90 2.53 -2.66
CA VAL A 185 -0.34 1.21 -2.98
C VAL A 185 0.64 1.31 -4.16
N SER A 186 0.24 1.96 -5.23
CA SER A 186 1.09 2.18 -6.41
C SER A 186 2.32 3.03 -6.08
N LEU A 187 2.18 4.08 -5.26
CA LEU A 187 3.30 4.86 -4.72
C LEU A 187 4.30 3.97 -3.97
N SER A 188 3.79 3.05 -3.14
CA SER A 188 4.64 2.08 -2.43
C SER A 188 5.40 1.17 -3.40
N GLY A 189 4.76 0.70 -4.48
CA GLY A 189 5.38 -0.07 -5.55
C GLY A 189 6.48 0.69 -6.29
N CYS A 190 6.25 1.98 -6.57
CA CYS A 190 7.24 2.88 -7.16
C CYS A 190 8.51 2.96 -6.31
N ILE A 191 8.38 3.20 -5.00
CA ILE A 191 9.52 3.29 -4.08
C ILE A 191 10.23 1.94 -3.97
N TYR A 192 9.48 0.84 -3.96
CA TYR A 192 10.01 -0.51 -3.90
C TYR A 192 10.88 -0.83 -5.13
N ALA A 193 10.39 -0.53 -6.34
CA ALA A 193 11.16 -0.74 -7.57
C ALA A 193 12.46 0.06 -7.61
N GLN A 194 12.45 1.29 -7.12
CA GLN A 194 13.65 2.12 -7.04
C GLN A 194 14.63 1.62 -5.98
N GLN A 195 14.15 1.08 -4.86
CA GLN A 195 15.00 0.48 -3.83
C GLN A 195 15.65 -0.82 -4.32
N GLN A 196 14.88 -1.69 -4.96
CA GLN A 196 15.36 -2.96 -5.50
C GLN A 196 16.12 -2.81 -6.82
N ARG A 197 16.02 -1.62 -7.45
CA ARG A 197 16.57 -1.34 -8.78
C ARG A 197 16.08 -2.29 -9.86
N SER A 198 14.89 -2.85 -9.68
CA SER A 198 14.28 -3.78 -10.62
C SER A 198 12.76 -3.81 -10.49
N PHE A 199 12.11 -4.17 -11.57
CA PHE A 199 10.72 -4.57 -11.63
C PHE A 199 10.65 -6.07 -11.83
N GLU A 200 9.75 -6.71 -11.14
CA GLU A 200 9.34 -8.10 -11.34
C GLU A 200 7.83 -8.20 -11.19
N ILE A 201 7.16 -8.86 -12.12
CA ILE A 201 5.69 -8.95 -12.15
C ILE A 201 5.13 -9.63 -10.89
N SER A 202 5.88 -10.55 -10.30
CA SER A 202 5.45 -11.37 -9.15
C SER A 202 5.51 -10.64 -7.80
N ILE A 203 6.05 -9.42 -7.73
CA ILE A 203 6.21 -8.65 -6.47
C ILE A 203 4.88 -8.31 -5.79
N GLY A 204 3.78 -8.24 -6.58
CA GLY A 204 2.45 -7.94 -6.07
C GLY A 204 1.77 -9.12 -5.39
N THR A 205 2.19 -10.35 -5.70
CA THR A 205 1.50 -11.54 -5.16
C THR A 205 1.59 -11.61 -3.64
N GLY A 206 0.43 -11.45 -2.96
CA GLY A 206 0.34 -11.46 -1.51
C GLY A 206 0.58 -10.10 -0.86
N ALA A 207 0.66 -9.00 -1.62
CA ALA A 207 0.78 -7.65 -1.08
C ALA A 207 -0.42 -7.28 -0.19
N VAL A 208 -1.63 -7.71 -0.57
CA VAL A 208 -2.84 -7.59 0.25
C VAL A 208 -2.65 -8.23 1.62
N VAL A 209 -2.11 -9.45 1.68
CA VAL A 209 -1.89 -10.18 2.94
C VAL A 209 -0.92 -9.42 3.85
N ILE A 210 0.18 -8.91 3.28
CA ILE A 210 1.15 -8.08 4.02
C ILE A 210 0.49 -6.80 4.55
N GLY A 211 -0.33 -6.16 3.73
CA GLY A 211 -1.08 -4.96 4.10
C GLY A 211 -2.06 -5.23 5.24
N LEU A 212 -2.90 -6.26 5.10
CA LEU A 212 -3.89 -6.66 6.11
C LEU A 212 -3.22 -7.05 7.43
N ALA A 213 -2.17 -7.88 7.39
CA ALA A 213 -1.40 -8.23 8.59
C ALA A 213 -0.87 -6.99 9.31
N SER A 214 -0.29 -6.04 8.55
CA SER A 214 0.23 -4.79 9.09
C SER A 214 -0.85 -3.94 9.74
N VAL A 215 -2.04 -3.83 9.12
CA VAL A 215 -3.20 -3.11 9.65
C VAL A 215 -3.71 -3.77 10.94
N ILE A 216 -3.86 -5.09 10.95
CA ILE A 216 -4.38 -5.84 12.10
C ILE A 216 -3.39 -5.76 13.27
N ILE A 217 -2.09 -5.94 13.05
CA ILE A 217 -1.06 -5.77 14.09
C ILE A 217 -1.12 -4.35 14.66
N GLY A 218 -1.06 -3.35 13.78
CA GLY A 218 -1.05 -1.95 14.20
C GLY A 218 -2.28 -1.59 15.02
N THR A 219 -3.47 -1.92 14.54
CA THR A 219 -4.73 -1.59 15.21
C THR A 219 -4.96 -2.41 16.48
N SER A 220 -4.47 -3.65 16.57
CA SER A 220 -4.65 -4.51 17.75
C SER A 220 -3.68 -4.17 18.89
N LEU A 221 -2.41 -3.88 18.57
CA LEU A 221 -1.40 -3.57 19.59
C LEU A 221 -1.61 -2.19 20.22
N PHE A 222 -1.96 -1.19 19.41
CA PHE A 222 -2.09 0.19 19.86
C PHE A 222 -3.53 0.61 20.22
N LYS A 223 -4.47 -0.35 20.31
CA LYS A 223 -5.87 -0.07 20.64
C LYS A 223 -6.08 0.68 21.97
N LYS A 224 -5.18 0.49 22.94
CA LYS A 224 -5.24 1.13 24.27
C LYS A 224 -4.50 2.46 24.34
N VAL A 225 -3.72 2.81 23.32
CA VAL A 225 -2.87 4.01 23.33
C VAL A 225 -3.59 5.13 22.58
N THR A 226 -4.26 5.99 23.32
CA THR A 226 -5.05 7.12 22.78
C THR A 226 -4.20 8.21 22.14
N PHE A 227 -2.91 8.26 22.45
CA PHE A 227 -1.98 9.27 21.93
C PHE A 227 -1.59 9.03 20.45
N PHE A 228 -1.67 7.78 19.96
CA PHE A 228 -1.30 7.45 18.59
C PHE A 228 -2.51 7.50 17.65
N ARG A 229 -2.41 8.28 16.56
CA ARG A 229 -3.36 8.18 15.46
C ARG A 229 -3.31 6.78 14.85
N VAL A 230 -4.45 6.26 14.41
CA VAL A 230 -4.54 4.91 13.83
C VAL A 230 -3.59 4.72 12.65
N THR A 231 -3.40 5.74 11.83
CA THR A 231 -2.45 5.74 10.70
C THR A 231 -0.99 5.50 11.16
N SER A 232 -0.57 6.12 12.28
CA SER A 232 0.75 5.86 12.87
C SER A 232 0.88 4.42 13.34
N SER A 233 -0.18 3.88 13.98
CA SER A 233 -0.22 2.50 14.44
C SER A 233 -0.08 1.51 13.28
N VAL A 234 -0.70 1.79 12.13
CA VAL A 234 -0.60 0.97 10.92
C VAL A 234 0.84 0.96 10.36
N VAL A 235 1.49 2.13 10.31
CA VAL A 235 2.90 2.21 9.86
C VAL A 235 3.82 1.42 10.80
N VAL A 236 3.66 1.56 12.12
CA VAL A 236 4.42 0.76 13.10
C VAL A 236 4.10 -0.71 12.97
N GLY A 237 2.84 -1.09 12.75
CA GLY A 237 2.41 -2.46 12.49
C GLY A 237 3.12 -3.08 11.30
N SER A 238 3.34 -2.32 10.22
CA SER A 238 4.08 -2.78 9.04
C SER A 238 5.57 -3.04 9.33
N ILE A 239 6.17 -2.23 10.20
CA ILE A 239 7.56 -2.40 10.63
C ILE A 239 7.67 -3.67 11.47
N LEU A 240 6.78 -3.86 12.44
CA LEU A 240 6.74 -5.04 13.29
C LEU A 240 6.53 -6.32 12.47
N TYR A 241 5.59 -6.31 11.53
CA TYR A 241 5.37 -7.45 10.64
C TYR A 241 6.64 -7.83 9.86
N LYS A 242 7.32 -6.85 9.26
CA LYS A 242 8.56 -7.11 8.53
C LYS A 242 9.73 -7.50 9.45
N ALA A 243 9.76 -7.01 10.69
CA ALA A 243 10.71 -7.48 11.68
C ALA A 243 10.48 -8.95 12.03
N CYS A 244 9.25 -9.40 12.21
CA CYS A 244 8.94 -10.82 12.42
C CYS A 244 9.41 -11.70 11.24
N VAL A 245 9.16 -11.24 10.00
CA VAL A 245 9.63 -11.95 8.80
C VAL A 245 11.17 -12.01 8.76
N ALA A 246 11.84 -10.89 9.09
CA ALA A 246 13.31 -10.85 9.15
C ALA A 246 13.88 -11.83 10.20
N VAL A 247 13.30 -11.88 11.40
CA VAL A 247 13.69 -12.84 12.44
C VAL A 247 13.53 -14.29 11.96
N ALA A 248 12.43 -14.59 11.25
CA ALA A 248 12.23 -15.92 10.68
C ALA A 248 13.31 -16.30 9.64
N MET A 249 13.75 -15.33 8.82
CA MET A 249 14.87 -15.55 7.88
C MET A 249 16.20 -15.76 8.61
N PHE A 250 16.47 -15.02 9.68
CA PHE A 250 17.67 -15.23 10.49
C PHE A 250 17.69 -16.60 11.18
N ALA A 251 16.51 -17.20 11.45
CA ALA A 251 16.40 -18.55 11.99
C ALA A 251 16.71 -19.67 10.94
N GLY A 252 17.20 -19.30 9.76
CA GLY A 252 17.66 -20.25 8.73
C GLY A 252 16.57 -20.74 7.79
N ILE A 253 15.40 -20.11 7.75
CA ILE A 253 14.32 -20.50 6.83
C ILE A 253 14.64 -19.98 5.43
N SER A 254 14.52 -20.86 4.43
CA SER A 254 14.85 -20.54 3.05
C SER A 254 13.98 -19.40 2.48
N PRO A 255 14.50 -18.54 1.59
CA PRO A 255 13.73 -17.47 0.94
C PRO A 255 12.48 -17.97 0.20
N ASN A 256 12.50 -19.21 -0.30
CA ASN A 256 11.36 -19.81 -0.98
C ASN A 256 10.16 -20.05 -0.04
N ALA A 257 10.41 -20.21 1.26
CA ALA A 257 9.39 -20.42 2.27
C ALA A 257 8.79 -19.10 2.82
N ILE A 258 9.26 -17.92 2.37
CA ILE A 258 8.78 -16.61 2.86
C ILE A 258 7.25 -16.48 2.71
N LYS A 259 6.70 -16.93 1.58
CA LYS A 259 5.23 -16.88 1.35
C LYS A 259 4.46 -17.73 2.36
N LEU A 260 4.98 -18.91 2.69
CA LEU A 260 4.39 -19.78 3.72
C LEU A 260 4.47 -19.10 5.11
N ILE A 261 5.62 -18.55 5.45
CA ILE A 261 5.82 -17.85 6.72
C ILE A 261 4.85 -16.67 6.85
N THR A 262 4.70 -15.87 5.79
CA THR A 262 3.78 -14.73 5.79
C THR A 262 2.34 -15.17 6.00
N ALA A 263 1.92 -16.29 5.38
CA ALA A 263 0.59 -16.86 5.57
C ALA A 263 0.36 -17.37 6.99
N VAL A 264 1.33 -18.09 7.56
CA VAL A 264 1.26 -18.61 8.94
C VAL A 264 1.25 -17.46 9.95
N LEU A 265 2.13 -16.46 9.77
CA LEU A 265 2.14 -15.27 10.63
C LEU A 265 0.81 -14.52 10.57
N PHE A 266 0.23 -14.36 9.38
CA PHE A 266 -1.08 -13.73 9.23
C PHE A 266 -2.17 -14.49 9.98
N LEU A 267 -2.20 -15.82 9.86
CA LEU A 267 -3.15 -16.69 10.55
C LEU A 267 -3.00 -16.57 12.08
N ILE A 268 -1.78 -16.62 12.61
CA ILE A 268 -1.52 -16.46 14.05
C ILE A 268 -2.02 -15.10 14.55
N ILE A 269 -1.70 -14.03 13.81
CA ILE A 269 -2.13 -12.67 14.17
C ILE A 269 -3.65 -12.56 14.17
N LEU A 270 -4.31 -13.15 13.18
CA LEU A 270 -5.76 -13.14 13.05
C LEU A 270 -6.42 -13.87 14.23
N VAL A 271 -5.94 -15.07 14.58
CA VAL A 271 -6.45 -15.84 15.73
C VAL A 271 -6.29 -15.06 17.03
N ILE A 272 -5.10 -14.51 17.31
CA ILE A 272 -4.86 -13.69 18.51
C ILE A 272 -5.76 -12.45 18.55
N SER A 273 -6.03 -11.85 17.40
CA SER A 273 -6.92 -10.69 17.29
C SER A 273 -8.39 -11.05 17.56
N MET A 274 -8.82 -12.26 17.13
CA MET A 274 -10.18 -12.75 17.36
C MET A 274 -10.42 -13.11 18.82
N ASP A 275 -9.50 -13.81 19.50
CA ASP A 275 -9.62 -14.18 20.91
C ASP A 275 -9.73 -12.95 21.81
N ARG A 276 -8.99 -11.87 21.49
CA ARG A 276 -9.13 -10.59 22.22
C ARG A 276 -10.50 -9.92 22.03
N LYS A 277 -11.26 -10.24 20.98
CA LYS A 277 -12.63 -9.76 20.80
C LYS A 277 -13.62 -10.58 21.64
N LYS A 278 -13.45 -11.91 21.73
CA LYS A 278 -14.32 -12.80 22.54
C LYS A 278 -14.22 -12.50 24.04
N VAL A 279 -13.01 -12.29 24.57
CA VAL A 279 -12.79 -11.95 25.98
C VAL A 279 -13.40 -10.60 26.40
N LYS A 280 -13.79 -9.74 25.45
CA LYS A 280 -14.44 -8.44 25.73
C LYS A 280 -15.96 -8.48 25.56
N ALA A 281 -16.51 -9.57 25.03
CA ALA A 281 -17.95 -9.75 24.83
C ALA A 281 -18.60 -10.59 25.96
N CYS A 282 -17.80 -11.13 26.89
CA CYS A 282 -18.18 -11.65 28.20
C CYS A 282 -17.84 -10.61 29.30
#